data_8e8887bef5b46bedbf51e8845cba3c10
#
_entry.id   8e8887bef5b46bedbf51e8845cba3c10
#
_cell.length_a   1.000
_cell.length_b   1.000
_cell.length_c   1.000
_cell.angle_alpha   90.00
_cell.angle_beta   90.00
_cell.angle_gamma   90.00
#
_symmetry.space_group_name_H-M   'P 1'
#
loop_
_entity.id
_entity.type
_entity.pdbx_description
1 polymer ?
#
loop_
_entity_poly.entity_id
_entity_poly.type
_entity_poly.pdbx_seq_one_letter_code
_entity_poly.pdbx_strand_id
1 'polypeptide(L)'
;TERPTDHEGIEGKVRFTALTRIENNGGTLKATSDSTLQVKNANSVVLYVSIGTNFINYKDVSGDALKTARQYMKQAGKNYAKRKEAHIAAYQKYFNRVSLDLGSNSQIKNRQTGV
;
A
#
# COMPACT_ATOMS: atom_id res chain seq x y z
N THR A 1 -27.08 -1.76 -12.25
CA THR A 1 -26.31 -1.19 -11.12
C THR A 1 -25.46 -0.07 -11.70
N GLU A 2 -25.91 1.17 -11.50
CA GLU A 2 -25.13 2.35 -11.86
C GLU A 2 -23.77 2.29 -11.15
N ARG A 3 -22.71 2.47 -11.90
CA ARG A 3 -21.36 2.52 -11.32
C ARG A 3 -21.19 3.90 -10.70
N PRO A 4 -20.78 4.00 -9.43
CA PRO A 4 -20.65 5.29 -8.72
C PRO A 4 -19.62 6.27 -9.33
N THR A 5 -18.98 5.87 -10.44
CA THR A 5 -17.92 6.63 -11.12
C THR A 5 -18.39 7.33 -12.39
N ASP A 6 -19.66 7.14 -12.79
CA ASP A 6 -20.20 7.81 -13.98
C ASP A 6 -20.64 9.22 -13.57
N HIS A 7 -19.83 10.20 -13.89
CA HIS A 7 -20.13 11.61 -13.68
C HIS A 7 -20.39 12.27 -15.03
N GLU A 8 -21.53 12.93 -15.17
CA GLU A 8 -21.90 13.70 -16.38
C GLU A 8 -21.91 12.90 -17.69
N GLY A 9 -22.23 11.59 -17.63
CA GLY A 9 -22.23 10.71 -18.81
C GLY A 9 -20.85 10.25 -19.27
N ILE A 10 -19.81 10.49 -18.48
CA ILE A 10 -18.45 10.01 -18.76
C ILE A 10 -18.25 8.66 -18.08
N GLU A 11 -18.11 7.60 -18.87
CA GLU A 11 -17.82 6.27 -18.35
C GLU A 11 -16.38 6.18 -17.85
N GLY A 12 -16.19 5.83 -16.57
CA GLY A 12 -14.87 5.57 -15.97
C GLY A 12 -14.20 4.34 -16.59
N LYS A 13 -13.08 4.52 -17.27
CA LYS A 13 -12.32 3.45 -17.96
C LYS A 13 -11.13 2.92 -17.18
N VAL A 14 -10.71 3.61 -16.13
CA VAL A 14 -9.60 3.16 -15.29
C VAL A 14 -10.06 2.02 -14.39
N ARG A 15 -9.32 0.91 -14.46
CA ARG A 15 -9.54 -0.30 -13.65
C ARG A 15 -8.30 -0.61 -12.86
N PHE A 16 -8.45 -1.25 -11.71
CA PHE A 16 -7.32 -1.69 -10.89
C PHE A 16 -7.44 -3.16 -10.51
N THR A 17 -6.31 -3.75 -10.19
CA THR A 17 -6.21 -5.08 -9.58
C THR A 17 -5.32 -4.98 -8.37
N ALA A 18 -5.79 -5.47 -7.23
CA ALA A 18 -5.01 -5.64 -6.02
C ALA A 18 -4.67 -7.13 -5.81
N LEU A 19 -3.41 -7.42 -5.53
CA LEU A 19 -2.94 -8.74 -5.17
C LEU A 19 -2.42 -8.72 -3.74
N THR A 20 -2.78 -9.73 -2.97
CA THR A 20 -2.33 -9.91 -1.61
C THR A 20 -1.54 -11.21 -1.48
N ARG A 21 -0.39 -11.15 -0.81
CA ARG A 21 0.41 -12.29 -0.39
C ARG A 21 0.65 -12.23 1.10
N ILE A 22 0.39 -13.33 1.79
CA ILE A 22 0.66 -13.48 3.21
C ILE A 22 1.85 -14.43 3.40
N GLU A 23 2.79 -14.03 4.24
CA GLU A 23 3.88 -14.88 4.73
C GLU A 23 3.74 -14.96 6.25
N ASN A 24 3.51 -16.15 6.77
CA ASN A 24 3.40 -16.42 8.21
C ASN A 24 4.60 -17.22 8.71
N ASN A 25 5.09 -16.86 9.88
CA ASN A 25 6.08 -17.63 10.62
C ASN A 25 5.36 -18.42 11.72
N GLY A 26 5.32 -19.74 11.55
CA GLY A 26 4.50 -20.62 12.37
C GLY A 26 3.00 -20.50 12.08
N GLY A 27 2.22 -21.30 12.79
CA GLY A 27 0.77 -21.30 12.67
C GLY A 27 0.24 -21.84 11.34
N THR A 28 -1.00 -21.50 11.05
CA THR A 28 -1.71 -21.97 9.85
C THR A 28 -2.37 -20.81 9.11
N LEU A 29 -2.28 -20.83 7.78
CA LEU A 29 -2.98 -19.93 6.89
C LEU A 29 -4.05 -20.71 6.12
N LYS A 30 -5.29 -20.24 6.15
CA LYS A 30 -6.42 -20.83 5.42
C LYS A 30 -7.25 -19.74 4.74
N ALA A 31 -7.69 -20.00 3.52
CA ALA A 31 -8.81 -19.27 2.92
C ALA A 31 -10.11 -19.85 3.52
N THR A 32 -10.89 -19.01 4.19
CA THR A 32 -12.16 -19.39 4.83
C THR A 32 -13.36 -19.04 3.97
N SER A 33 -13.18 -18.14 3.03
CA SER A 33 -14.13 -17.79 1.98
C SER A 33 -13.37 -17.23 0.77
N ASP A 34 -14.09 -16.83 -0.26
CA ASP A 34 -13.55 -16.13 -1.43
C ASP A 34 -12.99 -14.73 -1.13
N SER A 35 -13.32 -14.17 0.03
CA SER A 35 -12.90 -12.82 0.46
C SER A 35 -12.11 -12.78 1.77
N THR A 36 -11.88 -13.94 2.42
CA THR A 36 -11.28 -13.97 3.75
C THR A 36 -10.13 -14.96 3.86
N LEU A 37 -8.98 -14.45 4.32
CA LEU A 37 -7.83 -15.26 4.72
C LEU A 37 -7.69 -15.21 6.23
N GLN A 38 -7.53 -16.38 6.85
CA GLN A 38 -7.37 -16.53 8.29
C GLN A 38 -5.99 -17.07 8.63
N VAL A 39 -5.29 -16.39 9.53
CA VAL A 39 -4.04 -16.87 10.12
C VAL A 39 -4.28 -17.18 11.60
N LYS A 40 -3.87 -18.35 12.06
CA LYS A 40 -3.99 -18.77 13.47
C LYS A 40 -2.63 -19.20 14.02
N ASN A 41 -2.36 -18.83 15.28
CA ASN A 41 -1.20 -19.26 16.07
C ASN A 41 0.15 -18.95 15.37
N ALA A 42 0.25 -17.87 14.60
CA ALA A 42 1.50 -17.44 13.99
C ALA A 42 2.28 -16.56 14.97
N ASN A 43 3.61 -16.72 14.99
CA ASN A 43 4.52 -15.84 15.74
C ASN A 43 4.64 -14.47 15.09
N SER A 44 4.58 -14.43 13.76
CA SER A 44 4.55 -13.19 12.99
C SER A 44 3.88 -13.41 11.64
N VAL A 45 3.32 -12.32 11.09
CA VAL A 45 2.68 -12.30 9.78
C VAL A 45 3.14 -11.09 9.02
N VAL A 46 3.52 -11.26 7.77
CA VAL A 46 3.82 -10.18 6.84
C VAL A 46 2.81 -10.22 5.72
N LEU A 47 2.13 -9.10 5.53
CA LEU A 47 1.17 -8.90 4.46
C LEU A 47 1.80 -8.01 3.38
N TYR A 48 1.88 -8.54 2.17
CA TYR A 48 2.28 -7.78 0.98
C TYR A 48 1.04 -7.47 0.16
N VAL A 49 0.86 -6.20 -0.15
CA VAL A 49 -0.21 -5.74 -1.06
C VAL A 49 0.43 -5.08 -2.26
N SER A 50 0.00 -5.48 -3.44
CA SER A 50 0.44 -4.90 -4.71
C SER A 50 -0.78 -4.49 -5.51
N ILE A 51 -0.76 -3.27 -6.03
CA ILE A 51 -1.87 -2.72 -6.82
C ILE A 51 -1.32 -2.28 -8.17
N GLY A 52 -2.00 -2.70 -9.23
CA GLY A 52 -1.76 -2.26 -10.59
C GLY A 52 -3.02 -1.66 -11.20
N THR A 53 -2.85 -0.76 -12.14
CA THR A 53 -3.94 -0.18 -12.93
C THR A 53 -3.72 -0.44 -14.42
N ASN A 54 -4.78 -0.27 -15.21
CA ASN A 54 -4.70 -0.28 -16.66
C ASN A 54 -4.31 1.09 -17.25
N PHE A 55 -4.03 2.09 -16.40
CA PHE A 55 -3.66 3.42 -16.82
C PHE A 55 -2.20 3.45 -17.31
N ILE A 56 -1.97 3.86 -18.55
CA ILE A 56 -0.65 4.10 -19.13
C ILE A 56 -0.39 5.61 -19.14
N ASN A 57 -1.32 6.38 -19.70
CA ASN A 57 -1.30 7.84 -19.71
C ASN A 57 -2.72 8.37 -19.92
N TYR A 58 -2.87 9.68 -19.95
CA TYR A 58 -4.18 10.35 -20.06
C TYR A 58 -4.96 10.04 -21.37
N LYS A 59 -4.30 9.51 -22.39
CA LYS A 59 -4.92 9.08 -23.68
C LYS A 59 -5.06 7.57 -23.78
N ASP A 60 -4.40 6.81 -22.92
CA ASP A 60 -4.28 5.36 -23.05
C ASP A 60 -4.51 4.65 -21.72
N VAL A 61 -5.56 3.87 -21.67
CA VAL A 61 -5.95 3.02 -20.53
C VAL A 61 -6.02 1.53 -20.94
N SER A 62 -5.24 1.13 -21.94
CA SER A 62 -5.18 -0.24 -22.44
C SER A 62 -4.23 -1.16 -21.68
N GLY A 63 -3.61 -0.67 -20.62
CA GLY A 63 -2.65 -1.43 -19.81
C GLY A 63 -3.28 -2.64 -19.12
N ASP A 64 -2.44 -3.60 -18.76
CA ASP A 64 -2.84 -4.81 -18.03
C ASP A 64 -2.58 -4.62 -16.51
N ALA A 65 -3.65 -4.33 -15.78
CA ALA A 65 -3.61 -4.11 -14.33
C ALA A 65 -3.07 -5.33 -13.57
N LEU A 66 -3.46 -6.55 -13.98
CA LEU A 66 -3.04 -7.78 -13.33
C LEU A 66 -1.55 -8.07 -13.57
N LYS A 67 -1.08 -7.90 -14.80
CA LYS A 67 0.34 -8.05 -15.14
C LYS A 67 1.20 -7.08 -14.34
N THR A 68 0.79 -5.83 -14.23
CA THR A 68 1.47 -4.79 -13.45
C THR A 68 1.52 -5.15 -11.97
N ALA A 69 0.39 -5.54 -11.38
CA ALA A 69 0.34 -5.96 -9.98
C ALA A 69 1.22 -7.20 -9.71
N ARG A 70 1.22 -8.19 -10.60
CA ARG A 70 2.09 -9.37 -10.50
C ARG A 70 3.59 -9.00 -10.58
N GLN A 71 3.94 -8.08 -11.45
CA GLN A 71 5.32 -7.61 -11.59
C GLN A 71 5.80 -6.94 -10.30
N TYR A 72 5.00 -6.06 -9.71
CA TYR A 72 5.31 -5.42 -8.42
C TYR A 72 5.41 -6.42 -7.29
N MET A 73 4.48 -7.38 -7.21
CA MET A 73 4.53 -8.45 -6.22
C MET A 73 5.81 -9.30 -6.34
N LYS A 74 6.24 -9.61 -7.56
CA LYS A 74 7.50 -10.32 -7.83
C LYS A 74 8.72 -9.51 -7.39
N GLN A 75 8.75 -8.21 -7.71
CA GLN A 75 9.82 -7.30 -7.30
C GLN A 75 9.88 -7.11 -5.78
N ALA A 76 8.75 -7.24 -5.09
CA ALA A 76 8.71 -7.14 -3.64
C ALA A 76 9.60 -8.18 -2.93
N GLY A 77 9.85 -9.34 -3.56
CA GLY A 77 10.67 -10.41 -2.95
C GLY A 77 10.03 -10.95 -1.67
N LYS A 78 10.81 -11.68 -0.88
CA LYS A 78 10.35 -12.31 0.37
C LYS A 78 11.07 -11.80 1.61
N ASN A 79 12.06 -10.93 1.49
CA ASN A 79 12.84 -10.46 2.62
C ASN A 79 12.31 -9.12 3.13
N TYR A 80 11.47 -9.17 4.15
CA TYR A 80 10.89 -7.99 4.79
C TYR A 80 11.96 -7.04 5.36
N ALA A 81 12.98 -7.58 6.06
CA ALA A 81 14.02 -6.76 6.70
C ALA A 81 14.77 -5.90 5.66
N LYS A 82 15.22 -6.54 4.57
CA LYS A 82 15.88 -5.84 3.47
C LYS A 82 14.98 -4.77 2.82
N ARG A 83 13.69 -5.05 2.71
CA ARG A 83 12.72 -4.08 2.19
C ARG A 83 12.54 -2.88 3.10
N LYS A 84 12.40 -3.13 4.40
CA LYS A 84 12.29 -2.08 5.41
C LYS A 84 13.51 -1.17 5.39
N GLU A 85 14.70 -1.74 5.35
CA GLU A 85 15.96 -0.99 5.27
C GLU A 85 16.04 -0.12 4.02
N ALA A 86 15.75 -0.69 2.85
CA ALA A 86 15.72 0.05 1.58
C ALA A 86 14.68 1.16 1.57
N HIS A 87 13.50 0.93 2.16
CA HIS A 87 12.45 1.94 2.31
C HIS A 87 12.91 3.10 3.20
N ILE A 88 13.49 2.79 4.36
CA ILE A 88 14.01 3.80 5.28
C ILE A 88 15.09 4.65 4.58
N ALA A 89 16.05 4.03 3.91
CA ALA A 89 17.11 4.74 3.19
C ALA A 89 16.55 5.65 2.09
N ALA A 90 15.60 5.16 1.31
CA ALA A 90 14.96 5.95 0.26
C ALA A 90 14.16 7.13 0.84
N TYR A 91 13.43 6.92 1.93
CA TYR A 91 12.66 7.95 2.60
C TYR A 91 13.58 9.04 3.19
N GLN A 92 14.59 8.64 3.94
CA GLN A 92 15.54 9.55 4.59
C GLN A 92 16.30 10.42 3.59
N LYS A 93 16.57 9.91 2.40
CA LYS A 93 17.18 10.69 1.31
C LYS A 93 16.43 11.98 1.00
N TYR A 94 15.11 11.99 1.14
CA TYR A 94 14.27 13.17 0.90
C TYR A 94 13.92 13.88 2.19
N PHE A 95 13.52 13.14 3.21
CA PHE A 95 13.07 13.69 4.50
C PHE A 95 14.15 14.52 5.21
N ASN A 96 15.40 14.05 5.20
CA ASN A 96 16.50 14.73 5.87
C ASN A 96 16.99 16.01 5.16
N ARG A 97 16.40 16.38 4.02
CA ARG A 97 16.78 17.61 3.31
C ARG A 97 16.17 18.86 3.92
N VAL A 98 15.13 18.73 4.70
CA VAL A 98 14.42 19.84 5.32
C VAL A 98 14.20 19.50 6.79
N SER A 99 14.60 20.39 7.69
CA SER A 99 14.26 20.33 9.10
C SER A 99 13.68 21.67 9.53
N LEU A 100 12.66 21.64 10.36
CA LEU A 100 12.06 22.81 10.95
C LEU A 100 12.09 22.63 12.46
N ASP A 101 12.83 23.47 13.17
CA ASP A 101 12.83 23.54 14.61
C ASP A 101 12.16 24.86 15.03
N LEU A 102 10.99 24.76 15.63
CA LEU A 102 10.24 25.91 16.14
C LEU A 102 10.60 26.23 17.62
N GLY A 103 11.60 25.57 18.15
CA GLY A 103 11.94 25.61 19.56
C GLY A 103 10.92 24.90 20.44
N SER A 104 11.24 24.72 21.71
CA SER A 104 10.33 24.16 22.69
C SER A 104 10.02 25.19 23.78
N ASN A 105 8.75 25.50 23.97
CA ASN A 105 8.28 26.26 25.12
C ASN A 105 7.52 25.32 26.05
N SER A 106 7.87 25.31 27.33
CA SER A 106 7.23 24.45 28.34
C SER A 106 5.70 24.65 28.44
N GLN A 107 5.20 25.81 28.03
CA GLN A 107 3.77 26.10 28.00
C GLN A 107 3.04 25.49 26.80
N ILE A 108 3.76 25.18 25.71
CA ILE A 108 3.15 24.59 24.50
C ILE A 108 2.84 23.10 24.69
N LYS A 109 3.55 22.42 25.59
CA LYS A 109 3.33 20.97 25.85
C LYS A 109 1.93 20.65 26.36
N ASN A 110 1.20 21.63 26.91
CA ASN A 110 -0.12 21.44 27.48
C ASN A 110 -1.25 22.07 26.65
N ARG A 111 -0.96 22.61 25.46
CA ARG A 111 -2.02 23.11 24.58
C ARG A 111 -2.51 21.99 23.67
N GLN A 112 -3.81 21.72 23.73
CA GLN A 112 -4.47 20.87 22.75
C GLN A 112 -4.39 21.55 21.37
N THR A 113 -3.88 20.83 20.39
CA THR A 113 -3.96 21.22 18.98
C THR A 113 -5.36 20.92 18.48
N GLY A 114 -6.21 21.92 18.51
CA GLY A 114 -7.56 21.83 17.96
C GLY A 114 -8.61 22.40 18.90
N VAL A 115 -8.98 23.61 18.67
CA VAL A 115 -10.30 24.19 18.96
C VAL A 115 -10.84 24.62 17.63
#